data_9a8cf8930fd2fa056bb2a5ff37b21b5e
#
_entry.id   9a8cf8930fd2fa056bb2a5ff37b21b5e
#
_cell.length_a   1.000
_cell.length_b   1.000
_cell.length_c   1.000
_cell.angle_alpha   90.00
_cell.angle_beta   90.00
_cell.angle_gamma   90.00
#
_symmetry.space_group_name_H-M   'P 1'
#
loop_
_entity.id
_entity.type
_entity.pdbx_description
1 polymer ?
#
loop_
_entity_poly.entity_id
_entity_poly.type
_entity_poly.pdbx_seq_one_letter_code
_entity_poly.pdbx_strand_id
1 'polypeptide(L)'
;LEGLGRLSYSIPESQGLDSKKLAKIDTIMAKSIAKEAFPGGVVLVAKSGKVVFEKAYGYYDYKKTKPVTTETVYDLASITKILATTQAVMFLESRGMIDMNKPIGRYIPELRNTNKEHLILKDILAHEAGLVAFMPHYAKTVEAGKWKSEYYRTAAEQGFSLPVSNDMFAVNSLRDSIWAWTVKSELRKPEPNKRKYGYVY
;
A
#
# COMPACT_ATOMS: atom_id res chain seq x y z
N LEU A 1 10.42 -7.77 22.56
CA LEU A 1 10.22 -6.39 22.10
C LEU A 1 10.44 -5.35 23.21
N GLU A 2 11.05 -5.74 24.33
CA GLU A 2 11.56 -4.82 25.36
C GLU A 2 12.78 -4.11 24.79
N GLY A 3 12.68 -2.78 24.61
CA GLY A 3 13.80 -1.94 24.18
C GLY A 3 13.60 -1.06 22.95
N LEU A 4 12.50 -1.20 22.21
CA LEU A 4 12.14 -0.24 21.17
C LEU A 4 11.41 0.94 21.83
N GLY A 5 12.20 1.88 22.36
CA GLY A 5 11.67 3.11 22.94
C GLY A 5 10.91 3.94 21.90
N ARG A 6 9.85 4.62 22.34
CA ARG A 6 9.21 5.66 21.53
C ARG A 6 10.25 6.73 21.18
N LEU A 7 10.15 7.32 19.99
CA LEU A 7 10.95 8.49 19.65
C LEU A 7 10.68 9.59 20.68
N SER A 8 11.74 10.13 21.26
CA SER A 8 11.61 11.25 22.19
C SER A 8 11.54 12.58 21.44
N TYR A 9 10.89 13.57 22.05
CA TYR A 9 10.76 14.90 21.48
C TYR A 9 12.00 15.75 21.76
N SER A 10 12.28 16.68 20.87
CA SER A 10 13.37 17.64 20.99
C SER A 10 13.03 18.93 20.25
N ILE A 11 13.67 20.02 20.62
CA ILE A 11 13.56 21.27 19.85
C ILE A 11 14.32 21.13 18.53
N PRO A 12 13.82 21.70 17.42
CA PRO A 12 14.44 21.58 16.09
C PRO A 12 15.91 21.99 16.07
N GLU A 13 16.26 23.08 16.75
CA GLU A 13 17.59 23.67 16.78
C GLU A 13 18.65 22.71 17.35
N SER A 14 18.31 21.92 18.36
CA SER A 14 19.22 20.93 18.94
C SER A 14 19.57 19.79 17.99
N GLN A 15 18.76 19.62 16.92
CA GLN A 15 18.99 18.66 15.85
C GLN A 15 19.49 19.33 14.55
N GLY A 16 19.92 20.60 14.63
CA GLY A 16 20.41 21.37 13.49
C GLY A 16 19.34 21.69 12.46
N LEU A 17 18.10 21.83 12.90
CA LEU A 17 16.97 22.27 12.10
C LEU A 17 16.51 23.66 12.56
N ASP A 18 15.94 24.43 11.65
CA ASP A 18 15.44 25.78 11.90
C ASP A 18 13.92 25.72 12.08
N SER A 19 13.43 26.05 13.27
CA SER A 19 12.00 26.07 13.61
C SER A 19 11.19 27.01 12.71
N LYS A 20 11.79 28.14 12.29
CA LYS A 20 11.13 29.09 11.36
C LYS A 20 10.96 28.48 9.97
N LYS A 21 11.89 27.62 9.53
CA LYS A 21 11.74 26.87 8.28
C LYS A 21 10.70 25.78 8.39
N LEU A 22 10.65 25.05 9.51
CA LEU A 22 9.63 24.05 9.78
C LEU A 22 8.23 24.67 9.84
N ALA A 23 8.07 25.87 10.39
CA ALA A 23 6.80 26.59 10.43
C ALA A 23 6.18 26.85 9.03
N LYS A 24 6.98 26.76 7.94
CA LYS A 24 6.42 26.83 6.58
C LYS A 24 5.46 25.67 6.28
N ILE A 25 5.59 24.54 6.98
CA ILE A 25 4.67 23.41 6.89
C ILE A 25 3.24 23.87 7.20
N ASP A 26 3.04 24.72 8.21
CA ASP A 26 1.71 25.27 8.55
C ASP A 26 1.06 25.95 7.35
N THR A 27 1.84 26.77 6.64
CA THR A 27 1.34 27.49 5.45
C THR A 27 1.03 26.53 4.29
N ILE A 28 1.87 25.50 4.08
CA ILE A 28 1.66 24.50 3.04
C ILE A 28 0.38 23.72 3.31
N MET A 29 0.22 23.22 4.54
CA MET A 29 -0.95 22.45 4.94
C MET A 29 -2.23 23.29 4.86
N ALA A 30 -2.22 24.51 5.37
CA ALA A 30 -3.37 25.39 5.31
C ALA A 30 -3.78 25.70 3.86
N LYS A 31 -2.81 26.00 2.98
CA LYS A 31 -3.10 26.26 1.56
C LYS A 31 -3.63 25.02 0.83
N SER A 32 -3.09 23.83 1.14
CA SER A 32 -3.52 22.58 0.49
C SER A 32 -4.93 22.20 0.90
N ILE A 33 -5.28 22.36 2.18
CA ILE A 33 -6.64 22.14 2.70
C ILE A 33 -7.61 23.16 2.11
N ALA A 34 -7.21 24.44 2.03
CA ALA A 34 -8.05 25.49 1.44
C ALA A 34 -8.32 25.28 -0.06
N LYS A 35 -7.42 24.59 -0.78
CA LYS A 35 -7.59 24.18 -2.18
C LYS A 35 -8.28 22.83 -2.34
N GLU A 36 -8.77 22.25 -1.27
CA GLU A 36 -9.43 20.92 -1.25
C GLU A 36 -8.57 19.80 -1.85
N ALA A 37 -7.23 19.91 -1.75
CA ALA A 37 -6.33 18.83 -2.16
C ALA A 37 -6.49 17.59 -1.26
N PHE A 38 -6.76 17.82 0.03
CA PHE A 38 -7.14 16.81 1.03
C PHE A 38 -7.83 17.53 2.21
N PRO A 39 -8.71 16.85 2.97
CA PRO A 39 -9.48 17.49 4.03
C PRO A 39 -8.67 17.76 5.30
N GLY A 40 -7.65 16.97 5.57
CA GLY A 40 -6.79 17.09 6.74
C GLY A 40 -5.66 16.07 6.76
N GLY A 41 -4.76 16.19 7.73
CA GLY A 41 -3.63 15.28 7.86
C GLY A 41 -2.77 15.58 9.07
N VAL A 42 -1.83 14.69 9.37
CA VAL A 42 -0.79 14.86 10.40
C VAL A 42 0.56 14.92 9.71
N VAL A 43 1.40 15.85 10.13
CA VAL A 43 2.80 15.94 9.71
C VAL A 43 3.68 15.68 10.92
N LEU A 44 4.58 14.70 10.80
CA LEU A 44 5.62 14.40 11.78
C LEU A 44 6.98 14.49 11.10
N VAL A 45 7.91 15.21 11.72
CA VAL A 45 9.31 15.25 11.29
C VAL A 45 10.18 14.77 12.44
N ALA A 46 11.02 13.77 12.15
CA ALA A 46 12.00 13.25 13.08
C ALA A 46 13.41 13.31 12.48
N LYS A 47 14.41 13.57 13.31
CA LYS A 47 15.81 13.55 12.94
C LYS A 47 16.64 12.97 14.08
N SER A 48 17.58 12.08 13.76
CA SER A 48 18.48 11.43 14.74
C SER A 48 17.72 10.78 15.90
N GLY A 49 16.58 10.11 15.61
CA GLY A 49 15.74 9.45 16.62
C GLY A 49 14.93 10.41 17.50
N LYS A 50 14.83 11.70 17.15
CA LYS A 50 14.07 12.71 17.89
C LYS A 50 12.96 13.29 17.03
N VAL A 51 11.73 13.37 17.56
CA VAL A 51 10.63 14.11 16.94
C VAL A 51 10.88 15.60 17.18
N VAL A 52 10.95 16.37 16.10
CA VAL A 52 11.24 17.82 16.13
C VAL A 52 10.06 18.67 15.65
N PHE A 53 9.06 18.03 15.05
CA PHE A 53 7.82 18.66 14.64
C PHE A 53 6.75 17.60 14.57
N GLU A 54 5.58 17.87 15.14
CA GLU A 54 4.39 17.03 15.00
C GLU A 54 3.16 17.92 15.14
N LYS A 55 2.30 17.89 14.13
CA LYS A 55 1.11 18.72 14.12
C LYS A 55 0.01 18.14 13.26
N ALA A 56 -1.24 18.23 13.76
CA ALA A 56 -2.45 17.85 13.06
C ALA A 56 -3.10 19.09 12.42
N TYR A 57 -3.75 18.88 11.27
CA TYR A 57 -4.38 19.93 10.47
C TYR A 57 -5.72 19.43 9.90
N GLY A 58 -6.71 20.33 9.84
CA GLY A 58 -7.98 20.10 9.17
C GLY A 58 -8.85 19.02 9.81
N TYR A 59 -9.58 18.31 8.98
CA TYR A 59 -10.68 17.44 9.37
C TYR A 59 -10.60 16.10 8.66
N TYR A 60 -11.41 15.11 9.09
CA TYR A 60 -11.51 13.79 8.44
C TYR A 60 -12.12 13.88 7.04
N ASP A 61 -13.00 14.85 6.84
CA ASP A 61 -13.73 15.08 5.60
C ASP A 61 -13.92 16.57 5.29
N TYR A 62 -14.37 16.88 4.09
CA TYR A 62 -14.66 18.24 3.66
C TYR A 62 -15.90 18.85 4.34
N LYS A 63 -16.75 18.04 4.98
CA LYS A 63 -17.89 18.49 5.79
C LYS A 63 -17.46 18.97 7.17
N LYS A 64 -16.18 18.81 7.52
CA LYS A 64 -15.58 19.21 8.81
C LYS A 64 -16.25 18.57 10.02
N THR A 65 -16.68 17.31 9.87
CA THR A 65 -17.44 16.59 10.91
C THR A 65 -16.58 16.25 12.14
N LYS A 66 -15.31 15.92 11.94
CA LYS A 66 -14.38 15.54 13.01
C LYS A 66 -13.00 16.10 12.73
N PRO A 67 -12.37 16.85 13.67
CA PRO A 67 -11.01 17.35 13.51
C PRO A 67 -10.00 16.22 13.50
N VAL A 68 -8.92 16.36 12.72
CA VAL A 68 -7.75 15.50 12.77
C VAL A 68 -6.94 15.82 14.03
N THR A 69 -6.45 14.78 14.71
CA THR A 69 -5.55 14.87 15.86
C THR A 69 -4.29 14.07 15.60
N THR A 70 -3.25 14.24 16.40
CA THR A 70 -2.02 13.43 16.32
C THR A 70 -2.27 11.94 16.59
N GLU A 71 -3.38 11.61 17.23
CA GLU A 71 -3.82 10.24 17.52
C GLU A 71 -4.70 9.65 16.40
N THR A 72 -4.92 10.39 15.31
CA THR A 72 -5.73 9.91 14.19
C THR A 72 -5.06 8.72 13.51
N VAL A 73 -5.80 7.61 13.39
CA VAL A 73 -5.34 6.41 12.68
C VAL A 73 -5.67 6.52 11.20
N TYR A 74 -4.67 6.22 10.37
CA TYR A 74 -4.77 6.27 8.91
C TYR A 74 -4.66 4.88 8.30
N ASP A 75 -5.41 4.62 7.24
CA ASP A 75 -5.12 3.52 6.34
C ASP A 75 -3.79 3.81 5.62
N LEU A 76 -2.85 2.89 5.77
CA LEU A 76 -1.51 3.04 5.19
C LEU A 76 -1.49 2.84 3.68
N ALA A 77 -2.55 2.28 3.10
CA ALA A 77 -2.64 2.01 1.66
C ALA A 77 -1.33 1.41 1.11
N SER A 78 -0.73 1.98 0.08
CA SER A 78 0.50 1.46 -0.52
C SER A 78 1.74 1.57 0.36
N ILE A 79 1.74 2.36 1.43
CA ILE A 79 2.84 2.37 2.40
C ILE A 79 3.02 0.99 3.05
N THR A 80 1.95 0.17 3.09
CA THR A 80 2.00 -1.25 3.48
C THR A 80 3.07 -2.04 2.72
N LYS A 81 3.35 -1.71 1.45
CA LYS A 81 4.41 -2.36 0.67
C LYS A 81 5.78 -2.18 1.32
N ILE A 82 6.04 -1.02 1.89
CA ILE A 82 7.33 -0.69 2.54
C ILE A 82 7.34 -1.18 3.99
N LEU A 83 6.28 -0.90 4.75
CA LEU A 83 6.23 -1.19 6.19
C LEU A 83 5.95 -2.66 6.52
N ALA A 84 5.30 -3.41 5.63
CA ALA A 84 5.01 -4.83 5.85
C ALA A 84 5.76 -5.73 4.87
N THR A 85 5.50 -5.60 3.55
CA THR A 85 6.04 -6.54 2.56
C THR A 85 7.56 -6.48 2.47
N THR A 86 8.14 -5.28 2.34
CA THR A 86 9.60 -5.13 2.27
C THR A 86 10.28 -5.61 3.54
N GLN A 87 9.71 -5.29 4.72
CA GLN A 87 10.27 -5.76 6.00
C GLN A 87 10.23 -7.29 6.12
N ALA A 88 9.14 -7.92 5.70
CA ALA A 88 9.03 -9.38 5.68
C ALA A 88 10.06 -10.01 4.73
N VAL A 89 10.24 -9.42 3.55
CA VAL A 89 11.24 -9.88 2.58
C VAL A 89 12.66 -9.73 3.13
N MET A 90 13.00 -8.59 3.73
CA MET A 90 14.30 -8.37 4.39
C MET A 90 14.56 -9.39 5.50
N PHE A 91 13.53 -9.69 6.30
CA PHE A 91 13.63 -10.72 7.34
C PHE A 91 13.91 -12.10 6.74
N LEU A 92 13.20 -12.51 5.70
CA LEU A 92 13.40 -13.80 5.04
C LEU A 92 14.78 -13.89 4.39
N GLU A 93 15.25 -12.81 3.74
CA GLU A 93 16.58 -12.75 3.15
C GLU A 93 17.68 -12.87 4.22
N SER A 94 17.56 -12.14 5.33
CA SER A 94 18.52 -12.18 6.44
C SER A 94 18.65 -13.58 7.06
N ARG A 95 17.64 -14.43 6.90
CA ARG A 95 17.61 -15.82 7.33
C ARG A 95 18.06 -16.82 6.25
N GLY A 96 18.44 -16.33 5.06
CA GLY A 96 18.80 -17.18 3.92
C GLY A 96 17.63 -17.97 3.34
N MET A 97 16.38 -17.62 3.70
CA MET A 97 15.18 -18.31 3.20
C MET A 97 14.83 -17.90 1.78
N ILE A 98 15.20 -16.70 1.37
CA ILE A 98 15.06 -16.20 0.01
C ILE A 98 16.35 -15.50 -0.43
N ASP A 99 16.55 -15.42 -1.75
CA ASP A 99 17.63 -14.69 -2.42
C ASP A 99 16.98 -13.74 -3.42
N MET A 100 17.23 -12.45 -3.25
CA MET A 100 16.66 -11.37 -4.07
C MET A 100 17.02 -11.47 -5.55
N ASN A 101 18.10 -12.19 -5.89
CA ASN A 101 18.56 -12.38 -7.27
C ASN A 101 17.95 -13.63 -7.94
N LYS A 102 17.07 -14.34 -7.26
CA LYS A 102 16.40 -15.53 -7.79
C LYS A 102 15.01 -15.21 -8.35
N PRO A 103 14.54 -16.02 -9.30
CA PRO A 103 13.20 -15.84 -9.87
C PRO A 103 12.11 -16.22 -8.87
N ILE A 104 10.99 -15.50 -8.95
CA ILE A 104 9.82 -15.65 -8.06
C ILE A 104 9.21 -17.07 -8.13
N GLY A 105 9.25 -17.74 -9.30
CA GLY A 105 8.75 -19.11 -9.47
C GLY A 105 9.50 -20.15 -8.64
N ARG A 106 10.69 -19.80 -8.10
CA ARG A 106 11.40 -20.64 -7.12
C ARG A 106 10.64 -20.73 -5.80
N TYR A 107 9.98 -19.64 -5.41
CA TYR A 107 9.34 -19.48 -4.10
C TYR A 107 7.82 -19.65 -4.15
N ILE A 108 7.19 -19.34 -5.29
CA ILE A 108 5.75 -19.48 -5.51
C ILE A 108 5.51 -20.51 -6.62
N PRO A 109 5.20 -21.77 -6.26
CA PRO A 109 5.05 -22.86 -7.24
C PRO A 109 3.98 -22.57 -8.32
N GLU A 110 2.92 -21.87 -7.97
CA GLU A 110 1.81 -21.55 -8.87
C GLU A 110 2.21 -20.61 -10.02
N LEU A 111 3.34 -19.92 -9.89
CA LEU A 111 3.91 -19.09 -10.95
C LEU A 111 4.77 -19.85 -11.95
N ARG A 112 5.10 -21.13 -11.68
CA ARG A 112 5.84 -21.99 -12.61
C ARG A 112 5.04 -22.23 -13.87
N ASN A 113 5.74 -22.30 -14.99
CA ASN A 113 5.14 -22.42 -16.32
C ASN A 113 4.19 -21.26 -16.70
N THR A 114 4.35 -20.09 -16.07
CA THR A 114 3.64 -18.86 -16.42
C THR A 114 4.63 -17.79 -16.92
N ASN A 115 4.12 -16.70 -17.48
CA ASN A 115 4.92 -15.55 -17.89
C ASN A 115 5.63 -14.85 -16.72
N LYS A 116 5.35 -15.23 -15.47
CA LYS A 116 5.92 -14.66 -14.25
C LYS A 116 7.02 -15.50 -13.62
N GLU A 117 7.19 -16.75 -14.04
CA GLU A 117 8.12 -17.69 -13.42
C GLU A 117 9.53 -17.11 -13.23
N HIS A 118 10.03 -16.43 -14.26
CA HIS A 118 11.41 -15.95 -14.32
C HIS A 118 11.60 -14.51 -13.82
N LEU A 119 10.55 -13.85 -13.31
CA LEU A 119 10.67 -12.50 -12.77
C LEU A 119 11.56 -12.52 -11.52
N ILE A 120 12.58 -11.67 -11.51
CA ILE A 120 13.54 -11.58 -10.41
C ILE A 120 12.95 -10.81 -9.23
N LEU A 121 13.09 -11.32 -8.01
CA LEU A 121 12.50 -10.73 -6.81
C LEU A 121 12.86 -9.26 -6.62
N LYS A 122 14.13 -8.88 -6.77
CA LYS A 122 14.55 -7.48 -6.65
C LYS A 122 13.89 -6.56 -7.67
N ASP A 123 13.67 -7.05 -8.90
CA ASP A 123 13.04 -6.25 -9.96
C ASP A 123 11.53 -6.08 -9.68
N ILE A 124 10.88 -7.08 -9.05
CA ILE A 124 9.49 -6.98 -8.58
C ILE A 124 9.39 -5.90 -7.49
N LEU A 125 10.26 -5.93 -6.49
CA LEU A 125 10.26 -4.93 -5.40
C LEU A 125 10.62 -3.53 -5.88
N ALA A 126 11.44 -3.42 -6.91
CA ALA A 126 11.76 -2.14 -7.57
C ALA A 126 10.68 -1.66 -8.56
N HIS A 127 9.58 -2.40 -8.74
CA HIS A 127 8.54 -2.12 -9.76
C HIS A 127 9.06 -2.14 -11.21
N GLU A 128 10.13 -2.88 -11.48
CA GLU A 128 10.80 -2.97 -12.78
C GLU A 128 10.59 -4.33 -13.49
N ALA A 129 9.76 -5.21 -12.93
CA ALA A 129 9.54 -6.57 -13.44
C ALA A 129 8.50 -6.68 -14.55
N GLY A 130 7.87 -5.59 -14.96
CA GLY A 130 6.84 -5.59 -16.00
C GLY A 130 5.44 -6.04 -15.54
N LEU A 131 5.21 -6.17 -14.25
CA LEU A 131 3.87 -6.39 -13.73
C LEU A 131 2.98 -5.17 -14.01
N VAL A 132 1.68 -5.39 -14.22
CA VAL A 132 0.72 -4.30 -14.35
C VAL A 132 0.53 -3.59 -13.01
N ALA A 133 0.40 -2.27 -13.03
CA ALA A 133 0.29 -1.47 -11.81
C ALA A 133 -1.02 -1.73 -11.05
N PHE A 134 -2.10 -2.01 -11.77
CA PHE A 134 -3.43 -2.20 -11.21
C PHE A 134 -4.23 -3.24 -12.01
N MET A 135 -4.87 -4.16 -11.31
CA MET A 135 -5.78 -5.15 -11.87
C MET A 135 -7.16 -4.96 -11.24
N PRO A 136 -8.14 -4.41 -11.98
CA PRO A 136 -9.49 -4.18 -11.45
C PRO A 136 -10.26 -5.50 -11.39
N HIS A 137 -9.89 -6.41 -10.49
CA HIS A 137 -10.55 -7.73 -10.35
C HIS A 137 -12.06 -7.59 -10.13
N TYR A 138 -12.49 -6.54 -9.42
CA TYR A 138 -13.91 -6.26 -9.20
C TYR A 138 -14.70 -6.09 -10.51
N ALA A 139 -14.06 -5.60 -11.58
CA ALA A 139 -14.75 -5.43 -12.88
C ALA A 139 -15.26 -6.74 -13.47
N LYS A 140 -14.68 -7.88 -13.08
CA LYS A 140 -15.16 -9.21 -13.48
C LYS A 140 -16.41 -9.63 -12.73
N THR A 141 -16.65 -9.05 -11.56
CA THR A 141 -17.74 -9.39 -10.64
C THR A 141 -18.90 -8.39 -10.68
N VAL A 142 -18.79 -7.37 -11.55
CA VAL A 142 -19.81 -6.32 -11.75
C VAL A 142 -20.20 -6.29 -13.22
N GLU A 143 -21.49 -6.03 -13.51
CA GLU A 143 -22.01 -5.84 -14.84
C GLU A 143 -23.05 -4.72 -14.83
N ALA A 144 -22.92 -3.78 -15.76
CA ALA A 144 -23.78 -2.59 -15.82
C ALA A 144 -23.94 -1.84 -14.47
N GLY A 145 -22.84 -1.78 -13.69
CA GLY A 145 -22.81 -1.12 -12.36
C GLY A 145 -23.49 -1.92 -11.24
N LYS A 146 -23.94 -3.14 -11.48
CA LYS A 146 -24.56 -4.02 -10.49
C LYS A 146 -23.68 -5.22 -10.18
N TRP A 147 -23.70 -5.66 -8.93
CA TRP A 147 -23.03 -6.89 -8.50
C TRP A 147 -23.65 -8.10 -9.18
N LYS A 148 -22.83 -8.98 -9.72
CA LYS A 148 -23.29 -10.24 -10.30
C LYS A 148 -23.68 -11.22 -9.20
N SER A 149 -24.86 -11.79 -9.30
CA SER A 149 -25.39 -12.75 -8.32
C SER A 149 -24.57 -14.05 -8.22
N GLU A 150 -23.78 -14.40 -9.24
CA GLU A 150 -22.84 -15.53 -9.19
C GLU A 150 -21.68 -15.31 -8.20
N TYR A 151 -21.39 -14.04 -7.84
CA TYR A 151 -20.30 -13.70 -6.93
C TYR A 151 -20.76 -13.22 -5.57
N TYR A 152 -21.98 -12.67 -5.43
CA TYR A 152 -22.36 -11.99 -4.18
C TYR A 152 -23.78 -12.32 -3.70
N ARG A 153 -23.96 -12.26 -2.37
CA ARG A 153 -25.24 -12.35 -1.63
C ARG A 153 -25.29 -11.30 -0.55
N THR A 154 -26.49 -10.90 -0.17
CA THR A 154 -26.73 -9.95 0.93
C THR A 154 -26.81 -10.64 2.30
N ALA A 155 -26.80 -11.97 2.34
CA ALA A 155 -26.74 -12.77 3.56
C ALA A 155 -25.78 -13.94 3.34
N ALA A 156 -25.20 -14.42 4.45
CA ALA A 156 -24.37 -15.64 4.42
C ALA A 156 -25.24 -16.85 4.10
N GLU A 157 -24.83 -17.65 3.12
CA GLU A 157 -25.48 -18.91 2.75
C GLU A 157 -24.45 -19.93 2.27
N GLN A 158 -24.90 -21.16 1.96
CA GLN A 158 -24.02 -22.21 1.46
C GLN A 158 -23.29 -21.75 0.18
N GLY A 159 -21.94 -21.79 0.21
CA GLY A 159 -21.09 -21.34 -0.90
C GLY A 159 -20.80 -19.84 -0.89
N PHE A 160 -21.46 -19.02 -0.06
CA PHE A 160 -21.30 -17.57 0.05
C PHE A 160 -21.12 -17.16 1.51
N SER A 161 -19.99 -17.47 2.09
CA SER A 161 -19.67 -17.15 3.49
C SER A 161 -18.47 -16.22 3.67
N LEU A 162 -17.85 -15.76 2.56
CA LEU A 162 -16.73 -14.82 2.61
C LEU A 162 -17.26 -13.38 2.78
N PRO A 163 -17.15 -12.77 3.98
CA PRO A 163 -17.63 -11.43 4.21
C PRO A 163 -16.76 -10.41 3.46
N VAL A 164 -17.41 -9.50 2.72
CA VAL A 164 -16.74 -8.41 1.99
C VAL A 164 -17.21 -7.03 2.46
N SER A 165 -18.38 -6.97 3.10
CA SER A 165 -18.86 -5.82 3.86
C SER A 165 -19.83 -6.29 4.94
N ASN A 166 -20.42 -5.37 5.71
CA ASN A 166 -21.35 -5.72 6.79
C ASN A 166 -22.62 -6.48 6.31
N ASP A 167 -23.01 -6.27 5.07
CA ASP A 167 -24.24 -6.77 4.44
C ASP A 167 -24.00 -7.47 3.09
N MET A 168 -22.75 -7.90 2.85
CA MET A 168 -22.39 -8.54 1.57
C MET A 168 -21.40 -9.69 1.81
N PHE A 169 -21.71 -10.82 1.19
CA PHE A 169 -20.91 -12.04 1.22
C PHE A 169 -20.55 -12.47 -0.19
N ALA A 170 -19.29 -12.78 -0.42
CA ALA A 170 -18.83 -13.30 -1.70
C ALA A 170 -18.88 -14.83 -1.72
N VAL A 171 -18.92 -15.37 -2.94
CA VAL A 171 -18.71 -16.78 -3.19
C VAL A 171 -17.34 -17.23 -2.64
N ASN A 172 -17.29 -18.36 -1.97
CA ASN A 172 -16.08 -18.84 -1.29
C ASN A 172 -14.87 -19.01 -2.25
N SER A 173 -15.14 -19.38 -3.50
CA SER A 173 -14.11 -19.54 -4.55
C SER A 173 -13.58 -18.21 -5.10
N LEU A 174 -14.12 -17.05 -4.71
CA LEU A 174 -13.69 -15.76 -5.27
C LEU A 174 -12.20 -15.49 -4.97
N ARG A 175 -11.71 -15.88 -3.79
CA ARG A 175 -10.31 -15.75 -3.41
C ARG A 175 -9.39 -16.48 -4.39
N ASP A 176 -9.72 -17.73 -4.72
CA ASP A 176 -8.94 -18.56 -5.65
C ASP A 176 -9.06 -18.03 -7.08
N SER A 177 -10.24 -17.51 -7.45
CA SER A 177 -10.46 -16.85 -8.75
C SER A 177 -9.60 -15.61 -8.90
N ILE A 178 -9.52 -14.74 -7.88
CA ILE A 178 -8.64 -13.54 -7.88
C ILE A 178 -7.18 -13.94 -8.04
N TRP A 179 -6.74 -14.97 -7.33
CA TRP A 179 -5.38 -15.50 -7.46
C TRP A 179 -5.11 -16.03 -8.87
N ALA A 180 -6.00 -16.85 -9.39
CA ALA A 180 -5.89 -17.39 -10.76
C ALA A 180 -5.86 -16.28 -11.83
N TRP A 181 -6.66 -15.23 -11.69
CA TRP A 181 -6.63 -14.07 -12.58
C TRP A 181 -5.32 -13.30 -12.49
N THR A 182 -4.75 -13.18 -11.28
CA THR A 182 -3.45 -12.56 -11.06
C THR A 182 -2.33 -13.36 -11.73
N VAL A 183 -2.31 -14.66 -11.52
CA VAL A 183 -1.32 -15.58 -12.12
C VAL A 183 -1.35 -15.55 -13.65
N LYS A 184 -2.56 -15.53 -14.24
CA LYS A 184 -2.78 -15.50 -15.69
C LYS A 184 -2.68 -14.13 -16.34
N SER A 185 -2.49 -13.05 -15.55
CA SER A 185 -2.43 -11.71 -16.13
C SER A 185 -1.22 -11.53 -17.05
N GLU A 186 -1.38 -10.70 -18.08
CA GLU A 186 -0.31 -10.36 -18.98
C GLU A 186 0.73 -9.46 -18.29
N LEU A 187 1.97 -9.56 -18.74
CA LEU A 187 2.99 -8.56 -18.41
C LEU A 187 2.84 -7.36 -19.34
N ARG A 188 3.28 -6.20 -18.85
CA ARG A 188 3.39 -5.01 -19.71
C ARG A 188 4.38 -5.28 -20.85
N LYS A 189 4.16 -4.64 -21.99
CA LYS A 189 5.16 -4.66 -23.06
C LYS A 189 6.37 -3.81 -22.62
N PRO A 190 7.62 -4.31 -22.84
CA PRO A 190 8.81 -3.50 -22.56
C PRO A 190 8.77 -2.23 -23.40
N GLU A 191 9.32 -1.14 -22.86
CA GLU A 191 9.51 0.08 -23.63
C GLU A 191 10.55 -0.15 -24.74
N PRO A 192 10.33 0.39 -25.95
CA PRO A 192 11.32 0.28 -27.02
C PRO A 192 12.71 0.74 -26.54
N ASN A 193 13.74 -0.05 -26.85
CA ASN A 193 15.15 0.24 -26.52
C ASN A 193 15.51 0.26 -25.01
N LYS A 194 14.64 -0.24 -24.11
CA LYS A 194 14.98 -0.40 -22.70
C LYS A 194 15.16 -1.88 -22.34
N ARG A 195 16.24 -2.19 -21.63
CA ARG A 195 16.50 -3.56 -21.14
C ARG A 195 15.61 -3.97 -19.99
N LYS A 196 15.05 -3.03 -19.25
CA LYS A 196 14.15 -3.22 -18.12
C LYS A 196 12.86 -2.44 -18.30
N TYR A 197 11.83 -2.90 -17.67
CA TYR A 197 10.59 -2.15 -17.55
C TYR A 197 10.84 -0.89 -16.71
N GLY A 198 10.35 0.25 -17.18
CA GLY A 198 10.35 1.46 -16.38
C GLY A 198 9.45 1.30 -15.15
N TYR A 199 9.77 2.01 -14.08
CA TYR A 199 8.93 2.11 -12.89
C TYR A 199 7.51 2.54 -13.28
N VAL A 200 6.50 1.83 -12.79
CA VAL A 200 5.08 2.18 -12.95
C VAL A 200 4.39 2.09 -11.60
N TYR A 201 3.77 3.19 -11.27
CA TYR A 201 2.98 3.34 -10.06
C TYR A 201 1.51 3.07 -10.36
#